data_dda78c2663b7a2980ce0d120cceaf4a8
#
_entry.id   dda78c2663b7a2980ce0d120cceaf4a8
#
_cell.length_a   1.000
_cell.length_b   1.000
_cell.length_c   1.000
_cell.angle_alpha   90.00
_cell.angle_beta   90.00
_cell.angle_gamma   90.00
#
_symmetry.space_group_name_H-M   'P 1'
#
loop_
_entity.id
_entity.type
_entity.pdbx_description
1 polymer ?
#
loop_
_entity_poly.entity_id
_entity_poly.type
_entity_poly.pdbx_seq_one_letter_code
_entity_poly.pdbx_strand_id
1 'polypeptide(L)'
;MRFILILLILLIPVILSGCIQPQSGPQVSEHLATENWVADGAVGINEYARSMTLFGPSTGGYSGGNLEIYWKNDAEFLYMALKGNATGWLSVGFEPEQWMKNADTIIGMVENGKAVVLDEFSTGNYGPHAPDIQLGGSDDILEYGGKEQNGQTIIEFKRKLNTGDKFDKAFVSGQKVSIIWAMADADADRQKHNVAKGEAVLELQGGEAKPASMAALTDGEKQGILFIREEEKAARDLYLSLYSQENLSIFPSIAQSEQSHMDSVKVLIDKFGLQDPVQEERGAFTNQSLKSLYDDLLEKGKESPEAALEAGAIFEEISILHLQKELSATNNQDIRTVFEGLLSGSEKHLRSYVNALEDIGVSYSPQHLSQKEFEDIMK
;
A
#
# COMPACT_ATOMS: atom_id res chain seq x y z
N MET A 1 76.01 -30.23 -4.31
CA MET A 1 74.86 -30.05 -5.19
C MET A 1 73.62 -29.77 -4.34
N ARG A 2 73.18 -28.52 -4.23
CA ARG A 2 71.99 -28.12 -3.49
C ARG A 2 70.87 -27.86 -4.52
N PHE A 3 69.82 -28.68 -4.48
CA PHE A 3 68.61 -28.43 -5.28
C PHE A 3 67.73 -27.36 -4.60
N ILE A 4 67.50 -26.26 -5.27
CA ILE A 4 66.58 -25.23 -4.85
C ILE A 4 65.22 -25.60 -5.47
N LEU A 5 64.24 -25.87 -4.64
CA LEU A 5 62.84 -26.12 -5.03
C LEU A 5 62.13 -24.76 -5.11
N ILE A 6 61.79 -24.31 -6.32
CA ILE A 6 61.02 -23.10 -6.54
C ILE A 6 59.54 -23.46 -6.46
N LEU A 7 58.87 -22.97 -5.41
CA LEU A 7 57.43 -23.11 -5.21
C LEU A 7 56.71 -21.99 -5.99
N LEU A 8 56.05 -22.38 -7.07
CA LEU A 8 55.23 -21.46 -7.87
C LEU A 8 53.88 -21.31 -7.19
N ILE A 9 53.62 -20.15 -6.57
CA ILE A 9 52.31 -19.80 -5.99
C ILE A 9 51.45 -19.23 -7.14
N LEU A 10 50.45 -20.01 -7.60
CA LEU A 10 49.42 -19.57 -8.50
C LEU A 10 48.39 -18.72 -7.70
N LEU A 11 48.45 -17.41 -7.88
CA LEU A 11 47.41 -16.50 -7.43
C LEU A 11 46.21 -16.63 -8.39
N ILE A 12 45.13 -17.26 -7.91
CA ILE A 12 43.85 -17.26 -8.60
C ILE A 12 43.14 -15.96 -8.19
N PRO A 13 42.75 -15.06 -9.12
CA PRO A 13 41.91 -13.92 -8.76
C PRO A 13 40.49 -14.41 -8.45
N VAL A 14 40.07 -14.25 -7.21
CA VAL A 14 38.66 -14.39 -6.83
C VAL A 14 37.92 -13.23 -7.42
N ILE A 15 37.22 -13.44 -8.54
CA ILE A 15 36.26 -12.50 -9.08
C ILE A 15 35.03 -12.57 -8.17
N LEU A 16 34.90 -11.62 -7.25
CA LEU A 16 33.66 -11.34 -6.56
C LEU A 16 32.63 -10.80 -7.59
N SER A 17 31.88 -11.71 -8.19
CA SER A 17 30.64 -11.35 -8.89
C SER A 17 29.66 -10.86 -7.86
N GLY A 18 29.64 -9.56 -7.58
CA GLY A 18 28.55 -8.90 -6.90
C GLY A 18 27.30 -9.07 -7.78
N CYS A 19 26.37 -9.92 -7.33
CA CYS A 19 25.02 -9.93 -7.87
C CYS A 19 24.41 -8.55 -7.61
N ILE A 20 24.42 -7.69 -8.63
CA ILE A 20 23.56 -6.51 -8.66
C ILE A 20 22.16 -7.09 -8.80
N GLN A 21 21.41 -7.15 -7.71
CA GLN A 21 19.96 -7.36 -7.78
C GLN A 21 19.40 -6.18 -8.57
N PRO A 22 18.55 -6.40 -9.59
CA PRO A 22 17.84 -5.32 -10.22
C PRO A 22 16.99 -4.66 -9.12
N GLN A 23 17.17 -3.36 -8.88
CA GLN A 23 16.25 -2.59 -8.08
C GLN A 23 14.88 -2.72 -8.75
N SER A 24 13.95 -3.35 -8.06
CA SER A 24 12.55 -3.34 -8.48
C SER A 24 12.12 -1.89 -8.56
N GLY A 25 11.57 -1.47 -9.70
CA GLY A 25 11.01 -0.13 -9.87
C GLY A 25 9.94 0.12 -8.79
N PRO A 26 9.49 1.39 -8.65
CA PRO A 26 8.46 1.72 -7.66
C PRO A 26 7.26 0.78 -7.83
N GLN A 27 6.85 0.12 -6.74
CA GLN A 27 5.67 -0.74 -6.73
C GLN A 27 4.45 0.17 -6.59
N VAL A 28 3.51 0.07 -7.52
CA VAL A 28 2.21 0.75 -7.45
C VAL A 28 1.24 -0.18 -6.74
N SER A 29 0.62 0.30 -5.67
CA SER A 29 -0.49 -0.38 -5.00
C SER A 29 -1.81 0.24 -5.44
N GLU A 30 -2.82 -0.58 -5.69
CA GLU A 30 -4.17 -0.15 -6.01
C GLU A 30 -5.11 -0.39 -4.84
N HIS A 31 -5.99 0.55 -4.57
CA HIS A 31 -6.93 0.52 -3.46
C HIS A 31 -8.33 0.97 -3.94
N LEU A 32 -9.36 0.51 -3.23
CA LEU A 32 -10.70 1.08 -3.41
C LEU A 32 -10.74 2.47 -2.78
N ALA A 33 -10.95 3.51 -3.59
CA ALA A 33 -11.15 4.85 -3.05
C ALA A 33 -12.61 5.06 -2.63
N THR A 34 -12.83 5.63 -1.45
CA THR A 34 -14.16 6.10 -1.03
C THR A 34 -14.51 7.40 -1.74
N GLU A 35 -15.82 7.72 -1.86
CA GLU A 35 -16.27 8.97 -2.48
C GLU A 35 -15.91 10.21 -1.62
N ASN A 36 -15.76 10.05 -0.32
CA ASN A 36 -15.48 11.15 0.60
C ASN A 36 -13.97 11.36 0.76
N TRP A 37 -13.41 12.22 -0.08
CA TRP A 37 -12.06 12.72 0.09
C TRP A 37 -12.09 14.05 0.85
N VAL A 38 -11.17 14.21 1.80
CA VAL A 38 -11.05 15.44 2.61
C VAL A 38 -9.57 15.76 2.78
N ALA A 39 -9.16 16.96 2.43
CA ALA A 39 -7.79 17.43 2.64
C ALA A 39 -7.55 17.78 4.11
N ASP A 40 -7.35 16.79 4.98
CA ASP A 40 -7.21 17.00 6.43
C ASP A 40 -5.78 16.74 6.95
N GLY A 41 -4.84 16.42 6.06
CA GLY A 41 -3.46 16.11 6.38
C GLY A 41 -3.27 14.70 6.94
N ALA A 42 -4.17 13.78 6.64
CA ALA A 42 -4.07 12.38 6.99
C ALA A 42 -4.54 11.49 5.83
N VAL A 43 -3.70 10.55 5.41
CA VAL A 43 -4.10 9.58 4.39
C VAL A 43 -5.00 8.54 5.04
N GLY A 44 -6.28 8.64 4.77
CA GLY A 44 -7.31 7.72 5.24
C GLY A 44 -7.27 6.36 4.53
N ILE A 45 -7.83 5.33 5.19
CA ILE A 45 -7.99 4.01 4.57
C ILE A 45 -8.94 4.14 3.36
N ASN A 46 -8.47 3.67 2.20
CA ASN A 46 -9.23 3.73 0.94
C ASN A 46 -9.64 5.14 0.46
N GLU A 47 -9.01 6.17 0.95
CA GLU A 47 -9.22 7.54 0.48
C GLU A 47 -8.70 7.73 -0.94
N TYR A 48 -7.64 7.03 -1.28
CA TYR A 48 -6.99 7.04 -2.59
C TYR A 48 -7.06 5.66 -3.24
N ALA A 49 -7.18 5.63 -4.56
CA ALA A 49 -7.29 4.38 -5.32
C ALA A 49 -5.94 3.74 -5.62
N ARG A 50 -4.88 4.54 -5.65
CA ARG A 50 -3.53 4.08 -5.99
C ARG A 50 -2.50 4.74 -5.07
N SER A 51 -1.41 4.02 -4.85
CA SER A 51 -0.26 4.56 -4.14
C SER A 51 1.04 3.97 -4.67
N MET A 52 2.14 4.68 -4.45
CA MET A 52 3.50 4.19 -4.66
C MET A 52 4.45 4.78 -3.62
N THR A 53 5.49 4.03 -3.31
CA THR A 53 6.59 4.53 -2.46
C THR A 53 7.84 4.73 -3.32
N LEU A 54 8.42 5.91 -3.21
CA LEU A 54 9.61 6.34 -3.93
C LEU A 54 10.76 6.51 -2.94
N PHE A 55 11.94 6.04 -3.30
CA PHE A 55 13.12 6.07 -2.43
C PHE A 55 14.21 6.94 -3.05
N GLY A 56 14.72 7.89 -2.28
CA GLY A 56 15.89 8.65 -2.63
C GLY A 56 17.09 8.24 -1.77
N PRO A 57 18.23 7.89 -2.39
CA PRO A 57 19.40 7.43 -1.65
C PRO A 57 20.10 8.55 -0.89
N SER A 58 20.76 8.20 0.21
CA SER A 58 21.63 9.11 0.96
C SER A 58 22.99 9.27 0.26
N THR A 59 22.99 9.97 -0.89
CA THR A 59 24.18 10.21 -1.72
C THR A 59 24.12 11.59 -2.37
N GLY A 60 25.26 12.10 -2.82
CA GLY A 60 25.30 13.34 -3.62
C GLY A 60 24.84 14.60 -2.88
N GLY A 61 24.93 14.62 -1.55
CA GLY A 61 24.52 15.75 -0.73
C GLY A 61 23.06 15.71 -0.27
N TYR A 62 22.39 14.56 -0.46
CA TYR A 62 21.04 14.28 0.07
C TYR A 62 21.14 13.43 1.33
N SER A 63 20.25 13.69 2.30
CA SER A 63 20.16 12.87 3.53
C SER A 63 19.54 11.49 3.27
N GLY A 64 18.80 11.36 2.19
CA GLY A 64 18.00 10.17 1.88
C GLY A 64 16.64 10.18 2.56
N GLY A 65 15.67 9.54 1.93
CA GLY A 65 14.31 9.44 2.45
C GLY A 65 13.36 8.79 1.46
N ASN A 66 12.12 8.61 1.89
CA ASN A 66 11.06 8.08 1.05
C ASN A 66 9.88 9.05 0.97
N LEU A 67 9.29 9.10 -0.21
CA LEU A 67 8.04 9.79 -0.50
C LEU A 67 6.99 8.75 -0.89
N GLU A 68 5.91 8.69 -0.15
CA GLU A 68 4.71 7.97 -0.52
C GLU A 68 3.80 8.93 -1.28
N ILE A 69 3.40 8.56 -2.49
CA ILE A 69 2.42 9.30 -3.29
C ILE A 69 1.16 8.47 -3.36
N TYR A 70 0.03 9.08 -3.02
CA TYR A 70 -1.30 8.50 -3.12
C TYR A 70 -2.12 9.32 -4.11
N TRP A 71 -2.95 8.67 -4.94
CA TRP A 71 -3.80 9.39 -5.87
C TRP A 71 -5.06 8.64 -6.23
N LYS A 72 -6.07 9.40 -6.57
CA LYS A 72 -7.25 8.98 -7.33
C LYS A 72 -7.65 10.08 -8.29
N ASN A 73 -8.38 9.74 -9.30
CA ASN A 73 -9.04 10.72 -10.17
C ASN A 73 -10.42 10.22 -10.56
N ASP A 74 -11.31 11.17 -10.79
CA ASP A 74 -12.57 10.94 -11.50
C ASP A 74 -12.47 11.49 -12.94
N ALA A 75 -13.61 11.79 -13.56
CA ALA A 75 -13.62 12.32 -14.92
C ALA A 75 -13.15 13.79 -15.03
N GLU A 76 -13.11 14.52 -13.92
CA GLU A 76 -12.85 15.96 -13.88
C GLU A 76 -11.66 16.33 -13.00
N PHE A 77 -11.43 15.64 -11.89
CA PHE A 77 -10.47 16.03 -10.86
C PHE A 77 -9.42 14.97 -10.60
N LEU A 78 -8.22 15.44 -10.27
CA LEU A 78 -7.14 14.70 -9.63
C LEU A 78 -7.11 15.04 -8.14
N TYR A 79 -7.05 14.02 -7.30
CA TYR A 79 -6.86 14.08 -5.85
C TYR A 79 -5.55 13.39 -5.52
N MET A 80 -4.69 14.05 -4.79
CA MET A 80 -3.35 13.52 -4.49
C MET A 80 -2.94 13.80 -3.05
N ALA A 81 -2.21 12.87 -2.45
CA ALA A 81 -1.45 13.10 -1.22
C ALA A 81 0.02 12.78 -1.44
N LEU A 82 0.88 13.63 -0.88
CA LEU A 82 2.31 13.44 -0.74
C LEU A 82 2.60 13.24 0.75
N LYS A 83 3.25 12.14 1.11
CA LYS A 83 3.65 11.84 2.49
C LYS A 83 5.14 11.51 2.50
N GLY A 84 5.94 12.36 3.11
CA GLY A 84 7.40 12.25 3.09
C GLY A 84 8.03 12.24 4.48
N ASN A 85 9.15 11.53 4.63
CA ASN A 85 9.99 11.58 5.81
C ASN A 85 10.87 12.84 5.77
N ALA A 86 10.24 14.00 5.84
CA ALA A 86 10.86 15.33 5.85
C ALA A 86 10.01 16.24 6.72
N THR A 87 10.63 17.29 7.27
CA THR A 87 9.97 18.31 8.10
C THR A 87 9.85 19.66 7.37
N GLY A 88 9.87 19.63 6.06
CA GLY A 88 9.73 20.79 5.20
C GLY A 88 8.87 20.45 3.99
N TRP A 89 9.17 21.05 2.86
CA TRP A 89 8.33 20.94 1.68
C TRP A 89 8.48 19.59 0.95
N LEU A 90 7.37 19.15 0.38
CA LEU A 90 7.24 18.03 -0.55
C LEU A 90 6.79 18.56 -1.91
N SER A 91 7.29 17.98 -3.00
CA SER A 91 6.93 18.42 -4.34
C SER A 91 6.72 17.25 -5.30
N VAL A 92 5.78 17.46 -6.23
CA VAL A 92 5.61 16.69 -7.46
C VAL A 92 5.57 17.65 -8.64
N GLY A 93 6.32 17.32 -9.71
CA GLY A 93 6.28 18.07 -10.97
C GLY A 93 5.86 17.16 -12.10
N PHE A 94 4.87 17.56 -12.88
CA PHE A 94 4.25 16.77 -13.93
C PHE A 94 4.84 17.07 -15.31
N GLU A 95 5.01 16.02 -16.10
CA GLU A 95 5.38 16.06 -17.52
C GLU A 95 6.54 17.02 -17.83
N PRO A 96 7.72 16.90 -17.15
CA PRO A 96 8.90 17.66 -17.49
C PRO A 96 9.40 17.30 -18.89
N GLU A 97 9.88 18.28 -19.65
CA GLU A 97 10.55 18.01 -20.93
C GLU A 97 11.98 17.48 -20.72
N GLN A 98 12.70 18.10 -19.82
CA GLN A 98 14.07 17.73 -19.46
C GLN A 98 14.36 18.24 -18.04
N TRP A 99 14.69 17.34 -17.11
CA TRP A 99 14.94 17.66 -15.69
C TRP A 99 13.70 18.31 -15.07
N MET A 100 13.75 19.62 -14.76
CA MET A 100 12.60 20.38 -14.26
C MET A 100 11.92 21.23 -15.35
N LYS A 101 12.55 21.41 -16.51
CA LYS A 101 12.06 22.33 -17.53
C LYS A 101 10.65 21.97 -17.97
N ASN A 102 9.78 22.96 -18.01
CA ASN A 102 8.38 22.87 -18.38
C ASN A 102 7.57 21.86 -17.51
N ALA A 103 8.04 21.58 -16.29
CA ALA A 103 7.26 20.85 -15.31
C ALA A 103 6.20 21.77 -14.70
N ASP A 104 4.97 21.33 -14.69
CA ASP A 104 3.88 21.82 -13.87
C ASP A 104 4.09 21.27 -12.45
N THR A 105 4.34 22.13 -11.47
CA THR A 105 4.94 21.75 -10.20
C THR A 105 4.07 22.16 -9.01
N ILE A 106 3.66 21.20 -8.23
CA ILE A 106 2.98 21.45 -6.95
C ILE A 106 3.98 21.28 -5.82
N ILE A 107 4.07 22.31 -4.96
CA ILE A 107 4.93 22.30 -3.76
C ILE A 107 4.04 22.51 -2.54
N GLY A 108 4.12 21.59 -1.59
CA GLY A 108 3.36 21.68 -0.34
C GLY A 108 4.23 21.64 0.90
N MET A 109 3.88 22.40 1.91
CA MET A 109 4.56 22.48 3.21
C MET A 109 3.58 22.81 4.34
N VAL A 110 4.05 22.73 5.59
CA VAL A 110 3.23 23.10 6.75
C VAL A 110 3.92 24.20 7.53
N GLU A 111 3.53 25.44 7.30
CA GLU A 111 4.07 26.61 7.98
C GLU A 111 3.20 27.00 9.19
N ASN A 112 3.80 27.07 10.37
CA ASN A 112 3.10 27.46 11.60
C ASN A 112 1.82 26.64 11.87
N GLY A 113 1.84 25.33 11.52
CA GLY A 113 0.73 24.40 11.69
C GLY A 113 -0.40 24.56 10.65
N LYS A 114 -0.16 25.27 9.55
CA LYS A 114 -1.09 25.43 8.44
C LYS A 114 -0.46 24.93 7.15
N ALA A 115 -1.23 24.19 6.37
CA ALA A 115 -0.80 23.80 5.05
C ALA A 115 -0.69 25.02 4.13
N VAL A 116 0.36 25.02 3.32
CA VAL A 116 0.58 25.93 2.19
C VAL A 116 0.85 25.05 0.98
N VAL A 117 0.11 25.24 -0.09
CA VAL A 117 0.32 24.54 -1.35
C VAL A 117 0.45 25.58 -2.45
N LEU A 118 1.51 25.45 -3.23
CA LEU A 118 1.86 26.39 -4.30
C LEU A 118 1.70 25.70 -5.64
N ASP A 119 1.06 26.38 -6.57
CA ASP A 119 0.93 26.04 -7.97
C ASP A 119 1.98 26.80 -8.77
N GLU A 120 2.99 26.08 -9.29
CA GLU A 120 4.18 26.69 -9.86
C GLU A 120 4.60 26.03 -11.19
N PHE A 121 5.22 26.79 -12.05
CA PHE A 121 5.77 26.29 -13.29
C PHE A 121 7.29 26.49 -13.36
N SER A 122 8.00 25.46 -13.83
CA SER A 122 9.45 25.51 -14.00
C SER A 122 9.85 25.89 -15.43
N THR A 123 10.57 27.01 -15.56
CA THR A 123 10.97 27.55 -16.87
C THR A 123 12.34 27.07 -17.35
N GLY A 124 13.11 26.41 -16.49
CA GLY A 124 14.48 25.97 -16.82
C GLY A 124 14.81 24.57 -16.28
N ASN A 125 15.89 24.00 -16.79
CA ASN A 125 16.32 22.63 -16.44
C ASN A 125 16.60 22.44 -14.93
N TYR A 126 17.02 23.46 -14.24
CA TYR A 126 17.36 23.46 -12.81
C TYR A 126 16.63 24.58 -12.05
N GLY A 127 15.50 25.01 -12.56
CA GLY A 127 14.79 26.20 -12.17
C GLY A 127 15.16 27.41 -13.03
N PRO A 128 14.65 28.61 -12.75
CA PRO A 128 13.70 28.85 -11.67
C PRO A 128 12.33 28.24 -11.95
N HIS A 129 11.59 28.01 -10.87
CA HIS A 129 10.14 27.84 -10.87
C HIS A 129 9.50 29.04 -10.19
N ALA A 130 8.28 29.35 -10.53
CA ALA A 130 7.55 30.47 -9.97
C ALA A 130 6.04 30.18 -9.96
N PRO A 131 5.30 30.76 -9.01
CA PRO A 131 3.84 30.67 -9.01
C PRO A 131 3.25 31.06 -10.37
N ASP A 132 2.32 30.27 -10.85
CA ASP A 132 1.70 30.45 -12.16
C ASP A 132 1.06 31.83 -12.32
N ILE A 133 0.47 32.35 -11.25
CA ILE A 133 -0.05 33.72 -11.21
C ILE A 133 1.01 34.80 -11.50
N GLN A 134 2.27 34.56 -11.11
CA GLN A 134 3.36 35.50 -11.41
C GLN A 134 3.82 35.42 -12.86
N LEU A 135 3.57 34.28 -13.52
CA LEU A 135 3.88 34.06 -14.93
C LEU A 135 2.69 34.49 -15.84
N GLY A 136 1.57 34.89 -15.24
CA GLY A 136 0.35 35.28 -15.94
C GLY A 136 -0.60 34.13 -16.23
N GLY A 137 -0.53 33.11 -15.41
CA GLY A 137 -1.48 32.00 -15.27
C GLY A 137 -2.42 32.19 -14.08
N SER A 138 -3.00 31.13 -13.58
CA SER A 138 -3.89 31.06 -12.41
C SER A 138 -3.32 30.11 -11.34
N ASP A 139 -3.91 30.14 -10.13
CA ASP A 139 -3.70 29.13 -9.10
C ASP A 139 -4.90 28.17 -9.20
N ASP A 140 -4.63 26.95 -9.62
CA ASP A 140 -5.65 25.96 -9.97
C ASP A 140 -5.81 24.88 -8.90
N ILE A 141 -5.21 25.07 -7.70
CA ILE A 141 -5.41 24.19 -6.56
C ILE A 141 -6.74 24.54 -5.87
N LEU A 142 -7.72 23.64 -6.01
CA LEU A 142 -9.10 23.88 -5.57
C LEU A 142 -9.30 23.66 -4.07
N GLU A 143 -8.67 22.61 -3.55
CA GLU A 143 -8.75 22.21 -2.14
C GLU A 143 -7.40 21.65 -1.74
N TYR A 144 -6.93 21.99 -0.55
CA TYR A 144 -5.70 21.41 0.00
C TYR A 144 -5.72 21.39 1.52
N GLY A 145 -4.91 20.52 2.08
CA GLY A 145 -4.65 20.39 3.49
C GLY A 145 -3.28 19.76 3.76
N GLY A 146 -2.86 19.76 4.99
CA GLY A 146 -1.59 19.14 5.32
C GLY A 146 -1.31 19.18 6.81
N LYS A 147 -0.42 18.29 7.22
CA LYS A 147 -0.02 18.12 8.61
C LYS A 147 1.43 17.70 8.69
N GLU A 148 2.14 18.29 9.61
CA GLU A 148 3.48 17.84 9.99
C GLU A 148 3.43 17.24 11.39
N GLN A 149 3.84 16.00 11.52
CA GLN A 149 3.85 15.27 12.78
C GLN A 149 4.89 14.14 12.77
N ASN A 150 5.61 13.97 13.89
CA ASN A 150 6.57 12.87 14.08
C ASN A 150 7.67 12.79 13.00
N GLY A 151 8.13 13.92 12.47
CA GLY A 151 9.17 13.98 11.45
C GLY A 151 8.68 13.61 10.05
N GLN A 152 7.38 13.64 9.83
CA GLN A 152 6.74 13.42 8.53
C GLN A 152 5.87 14.62 8.18
N THR A 153 5.90 15.02 6.92
CA THR A 153 4.98 15.98 6.33
C THR A 153 3.99 15.22 5.42
N ILE A 154 2.71 15.54 5.54
CA ILE A 154 1.64 15.07 4.66
C ILE A 154 0.99 16.30 4.03
N ILE A 155 0.88 16.30 2.72
CA ILE A 155 0.21 17.34 1.93
C ILE A 155 -0.81 16.68 1.03
N GLU A 156 -2.02 17.18 1.05
CA GLU A 156 -3.13 16.74 0.20
C GLU A 156 -3.62 17.90 -0.66
N PHE A 157 -3.95 17.62 -1.90
CA PHE A 157 -4.50 18.61 -2.80
C PHE A 157 -5.44 18.01 -3.85
N LYS A 158 -6.29 18.89 -4.39
CA LYS A 158 -7.22 18.60 -5.47
C LYS A 158 -7.10 19.67 -6.55
N ARG A 159 -6.99 19.22 -7.79
CA ARG A 159 -7.03 20.10 -8.97
C ARG A 159 -7.86 19.48 -10.09
N LYS A 160 -8.22 20.25 -11.11
CA LYS A 160 -8.81 19.68 -12.32
C LYS A 160 -7.78 18.87 -13.10
N LEU A 161 -8.25 17.81 -13.79
CA LEU A 161 -7.42 17.12 -14.79
C LEU A 161 -7.02 18.04 -15.95
N ASN A 162 -7.88 18.96 -16.32
CA ASN A 162 -7.60 20.01 -17.29
C ASN A 162 -8.11 21.35 -16.74
N THR A 163 -7.21 22.20 -16.32
CA THR A 163 -7.51 23.52 -15.76
C THR A 163 -7.79 24.54 -16.85
N GLY A 164 -7.21 24.34 -18.03
CA GLY A 164 -7.21 25.31 -19.12
C GLY A 164 -6.13 26.36 -19.00
N ASP A 165 -5.34 26.37 -17.91
CA ASP A 165 -4.16 27.23 -17.79
C ASP A 165 -3.03 26.75 -18.69
N LYS A 166 -2.24 27.67 -19.23
CA LYS A 166 -1.14 27.38 -20.16
C LYS A 166 0.12 26.81 -19.47
N PHE A 167 0.23 26.96 -18.15
CA PHE A 167 1.35 26.48 -17.36
C PHE A 167 1.04 25.10 -16.75
N ASP A 168 -0.24 24.75 -16.70
CA ASP A 168 -0.72 23.47 -16.23
C ASP A 168 -0.66 22.38 -17.31
N LYS A 169 -0.29 21.19 -16.91
CA LYS A 169 -0.45 20.01 -17.76
C LYS A 169 -1.89 19.51 -17.71
N ALA A 170 -2.47 19.34 -18.90
CA ALA A 170 -3.77 18.72 -19.05
C ALA A 170 -3.63 17.20 -19.07
N PHE A 171 -4.41 16.50 -18.26
CA PHE A 171 -4.45 15.07 -18.16
C PHE A 171 -5.76 14.49 -18.66
N VAL A 172 -5.71 13.24 -19.08
CA VAL A 172 -6.90 12.45 -19.38
C VAL A 172 -6.89 11.17 -18.53
N SER A 173 -8.06 10.70 -18.16
CA SER A 173 -8.20 9.45 -17.44
C SER A 173 -7.52 8.29 -18.19
N GLY A 174 -6.83 7.41 -17.47
CA GLY A 174 -6.05 6.30 -18.03
C GLY A 174 -4.67 6.67 -18.59
N GLN A 175 -4.30 7.96 -18.55
CA GLN A 175 -3.00 8.42 -19.00
C GLN A 175 -1.89 7.96 -18.06
N LYS A 176 -0.73 7.62 -18.63
CA LYS A 176 0.53 7.54 -17.89
C LYS A 176 1.17 8.93 -17.89
N VAL A 177 1.45 9.43 -16.69
CA VAL A 177 1.98 10.78 -16.45
C VAL A 177 3.38 10.65 -15.87
N SER A 178 4.37 11.18 -16.56
CA SER A 178 5.74 11.24 -16.05
C SER A 178 5.82 12.28 -14.95
N ILE A 179 6.46 11.95 -13.84
CA ILE A 179 6.66 12.90 -12.73
C ILE A 179 8.12 12.99 -12.31
N ILE A 180 8.48 14.15 -11.84
CA ILE A 180 9.62 14.37 -10.94
C ILE A 180 9.11 14.64 -9.54
N TRP A 181 9.90 14.33 -8.53
CA TRP A 181 9.55 14.57 -7.15
C TRP A 181 10.77 14.99 -6.34
N ALA A 182 10.54 15.75 -5.27
CA ALA A 182 11.61 16.17 -4.38
C ALA A 182 11.09 16.46 -2.97
N MET A 183 12.01 16.42 -2.00
CA MET A 183 11.73 16.73 -0.59
C MET A 183 12.86 17.58 0.03
N ALA A 184 12.49 18.43 0.97
CA ALA A 184 13.43 19.21 1.78
C ALA A 184 13.04 19.24 3.26
N ASP A 185 14.01 19.50 4.13
CA ASP A 185 13.79 19.72 5.58
C ASP A 185 13.59 21.20 5.94
N ALA A 186 13.08 21.99 5.00
CA ALA A 186 12.84 23.42 5.20
C ALA A 186 11.51 23.83 4.58
N ASP A 187 10.80 24.75 5.24
CA ASP A 187 9.51 25.31 4.82
C ASP A 187 9.66 26.47 3.83
N ALA A 188 10.74 26.56 3.12
CA ALA A 188 10.97 27.60 2.14
C ALA A 188 11.05 27.01 0.74
N ASP A 189 10.06 27.29 -0.10
CA ASP A 189 9.93 26.84 -1.50
C ASP A 189 11.17 27.11 -2.35
N ARG A 190 11.91 28.17 -2.00
CA ARG A 190 13.15 28.59 -2.66
C ARG A 190 14.39 27.88 -2.16
N GLN A 191 14.30 27.09 -1.10
CA GLN A 191 15.42 26.27 -0.65
C GLN A 191 15.53 25.01 -1.51
N LYS A 192 16.78 24.69 -1.88
CA LYS A 192 17.08 23.50 -2.63
C LYS A 192 16.69 22.25 -1.84
N HIS A 193 16.04 21.29 -2.53
CA HIS A 193 15.80 19.97 -1.97
C HIS A 193 17.10 19.34 -1.45
N ASN A 194 17.10 18.83 -0.24
CA ASN A 194 18.25 18.26 0.45
C ASN A 194 17.99 16.88 1.06
N VAL A 195 16.71 16.42 1.07
CA VAL A 195 16.35 15.10 1.59
C VAL A 195 16.42 14.06 0.50
N ALA A 196 15.60 14.18 -0.53
CA ALA A 196 15.57 13.24 -1.64
C ALA A 196 14.95 13.87 -2.90
N LYS A 197 15.17 13.25 -4.04
CA LYS A 197 14.51 13.54 -5.30
C LYS A 197 14.55 12.34 -6.23
N GLY A 198 13.72 12.33 -7.26
CA GLY A 198 13.72 11.28 -8.29
C GLY A 198 12.67 11.51 -9.37
N GLU A 199 12.48 10.47 -10.15
CA GLU A 199 11.52 10.42 -11.26
C GLU A 199 10.65 9.18 -11.09
N ALA A 200 9.41 9.23 -11.58
CA ALA A 200 8.50 8.09 -11.62
C ALA A 200 7.44 8.29 -12.72
N VAL A 201 6.56 7.31 -12.87
CA VAL A 201 5.40 7.40 -13.76
C VAL A 201 4.16 7.05 -12.94
N LEU A 202 3.20 7.96 -12.92
CA LEU A 202 1.85 7.71 -12.41
C LEU A 202 0.99 7.17 -13.55
N GLU A 203 0.08 6.27 -13.24
CA GLU A 203 -0.99 5.90 -14.14
C GLU A 203 -2.32 6.39 -13.57
N LEU A 204 -2.96 7.33 -14.22
CA LEU A 204 -4.28 7.81 -13.83
C LEU A 204 -5.30 6.71 -14.06
N GLN A 205 -6.36 6.72 -13.25
CA GLN A 205 -7.45 5.78 -13.46
C GLN A 205 -8.07 6.01 -14.84
N GLY A 206 -8.31 4.95 -15.58
CA GLY A 206 -8.91 5.02 -16.92
C GLY A 206 -10.29 5.68 -16.86
N GLY A 207 -10.58 6.55 -17.85
CA GLY A 207 -11.85 7.24 -17.96
C GLY A 207 -13.03 6.28 -18.00
N GLU A 208 -14.04 6.64 -17.22
CA GLU A 208 -15.24 5.88 -16.96
C GLU A 208 -14.98 4.42 -16.47
N ALA A 209 -14.61 4.30 -15.16
CA ALA A 209 -15.76 3.87 -14.39
C ALA A 209 -16.82 5.00 -14.44
N LYS A 210 -17.66 5.09 -15.51
CA LYS A 210 -19.08 5.33 -15.38
C LYS A 210 -19.45 4.64 -14.09
N PRO A 211 -20.02 5.31 -13.01
CA PRO A 211 -20.40 4.55 -11.84
C PRO A 211 -20.99 3.31 -12.41
N ALA A 212 -20.25 2.18 -12.31
CA ALA A 212 -20.63 0.97 -13.02
C ALA A 212 -22.01 0.82 -12.49
N SER A 213 -22.99 1.12 -13.35
CA SER A 213 -24.38 1.29 -12.95
C SER A 213 -24.53 0.19 -11.94
N MET A 214 -24.70 0.49 -10.65
CA MET A 214 -24.50 -0.47 -9.56
C MET A 214 -25.07 -1.76 -10.07
N ALA A 215 -24.24 -2.53 -10.76
CA ALA A 215 -24.69 -3.80 -11.31
C ALA A 215 -24.98 -4.53 -10.02
N ALA A 216 -26.29 -4.63 -9.74
CA ALA A 216 -26.76 -5.13 -8.46
C ALA A 216 -25.95 -6.39 -8.22
N LEU A 217 -25.18 -6.44 -7.12
CA LEU A 217 -24.39 -7.61 -6.79
C LEU A 217 -25.24 -8.84 -7.01
N THR A 218 -24.71 -9.83 -7.64
CA THR A 218 -25.35 -11.16 -7.67
C THR A 218 -25.55 -11.63 -6.23
N ASP A 219 -26.49 -12.48 -5.98
CA ASP A 219 -26.70 -13.01 -4.62
C ASP A 219 -25.46 -13.81 -4.13
N GLY A 220 -24.70 -14.42 -5.07
CA GLY A 220 -23.42 -15.06 -4.74
C GLY A 220 -22.38 -14.06 -4.25
N GLU A 221 -22.20 -12.93 -4.94
CA GLU A 221 -21.25 -11.87 -4.53
C GLU A 221 -21.62 -11.26 -3.16
N LYS A 222 -22.93 -11.01 -2.93
CA LYS A 222 -23.38 -10.56 -1.60
C LYS A 222 -23.03 -11.55 -0.50
N GLN A 223 -23.32 -12.84 -0.75
CA GLN A 223 -23.02 -13.90 0.21
C GLN A 223 -21.51 -14.06 0.44
N GLY A 224 -20.69 -13.96 -0.63
CA GLY A 224 -19.24 -13.99 -0.54
C GLY A 224 -18.69 -12.86 0.32
N ILE A 225 -19.13 -11.61 0.11
CA ILE A 225 -18.73 -10.46 0.93
C ILE A 225 -19.08 -10.68 2.40
N LEU A 226 -20.31 -11.10 2.69
CA LEU A 226 -20.78 -11.32 4.07
C LEU A 226 -20.03 -12.48 4.74
N PHE A 227 -19.76 -13.54 3.99
CA PHE A 227 -19.00 -14.68 4.47
C PHE A 227 -17.56 -14.31 4.82
N ILE A 228 -16.83 -13.70 3.89
CA ILE A 228 -15.45 -13.26 4.12
C ILE A 228 -15.38 -12.25 5.27
N ARG A 229 -16.36 -11.35 5.41
CA ARG A 229 -16.44 -10.41 6.54
C ARG A 229 -16.45 -11.12 7.90
N GLU A 230 -17.22 -12.19 8.05
CA GLU A 230 -17.26 -12.99 9.29
C GLU A 230 -16.03 -13.92 9.40
N GLU A 231 -15.45 -14.37 8.30
CA GLU A 231 -14.26 -15.22 8.31
C GLU A 231 -13.04 -14.45 8.84
N GLU A 232 -12.80 -13.21 8.37
CA GLU A 232 -11.75 -12.36 8.92
C GLU A 232 -11.95 -12.09 10.42
N LYS A 233 -13.21 -11.91 10.85
CA LYS A 233 -13.52 -11.84 12.29
C LYS A 233 -13.17 -13.14 13.00
N ALA A 234 -13.45 -14.30 12.41
CA ALA A 234 -13.17 -15.58 13.01
C ALA A 234 -11.66 -15.80 13.19
N ALA A 235 -10.85 -15.43 12.18
CA ALA A 235 -9.39 -15.41 12.26
C ALA A 235 -8.92 -14.52 13.41
N ARG A 236 -9.32 -13.24 13.42
CA ARG A 236 -8.96 -12.29 14.48
C ARG A 236 -9.32 -12.82 15.87
N ASP A 237 -10.54 -13.28 16.04
CA ASP A 237 -11.04 -13.73 17.34
C ASP A 237 -10.33 -15.01 17.81
N LEU A 238 -10.02 -15.93 16.90
CA LEU A 238 -9.24 -17.13 17.17
C LEU A 238 -7.84 -16.74 17.68
N TYR A 239 -7.13 -15.90 16.95
CA TYR A 239 -5.76 -15.50 17.30
C TYR A 239 -5.68 -14.75 18.63
N LEU A 240 -6.64 -13.86 18.90
CA LEU A 240 -6.73 -13.20 20.21
C LEU A 240 -7.07 -14.18 21.34
N SER A 241 -7.83 -15.24 21.08
CA SER A 241 -8.17 -16.26 22.08
C SER A 241 -6.97 -17.19 22.33
N LEU A 242 -6.25 -17.60 21.29
CA LEU A 242 -5.01 -18.38 21.43
C LEU A 242 -3.91 -17.56 22.13
N TYR A 243 -3.77 -16.27 21.83
CA TYR A 243 -2.84 -15.40 22.54
C TYR A 243 -3.13 -15.36 24.06
N SER A 244 -4.40 -15.28 24.42
CA SER A 244 -4.79 -15.24 25.84
C SER A 244 -4.42 -16.52 26.61
N GLN A 245 -4.12 -17.61 25.91
CA GLN A 245 -3.76 -18.90 26.50
C GLN A 245 -2.25 -19.17 26.42
N GLU A 246 -1.67 -19.01 25.25
CA GLU A 246 -0.28 -19.43 24.95
C GLU A 246 0.73 -18.27 25.00
N ASN A 247 0.24 -17.01 25.02
CA ASN A 247 1.06 -15.80 25.10
C ASN A 247 2.14 -15.67 24.02
N LEU A 248 1.93 -16.28 22.83
CA LEU A 248 2.85 -16.19 21.69
C LEU A 248 2.62 -14.86 20.96
N SER A 249 3.69 -14.07 20.79
CA SER A 249 3.62 -12.70 20.24
C SER A 249 3.19 -12.62 18.78
N ILE A 250 3.22 -13.71 18.04
CA ILE A 250 2.75 -13.79 16.66
C ILE A 250 1.25 -13.51 16.55
N PHE A 251 0.45 -14.03 17.50
CA PHE A 251 -1.01 -13.92 17.44
C PHE A 251 -1.56 -12.49 17.48
N PRO A 252 -1.15 -11.60 18.41
CA PRO A 252 -1.67 -10.24 18.40
C PRO A 252 -1.25 -9.44 17.16
N SER A 253 -0.09 -9.74 16.58
CA SER A 253 0.38 -9.11 15.35
C SER A 253 -0.51 -9.47 14.16
N ILE A 254 -0.80 -10.76 13.99
CA ILE A 254 -1.67 -11.24 12.90
C ILE A 254 -3.12 -10.81 13.18
N ALA A 255 -3.62 -10.90 14.41
CA ALA A 255 -4.96 -10.43 14.76
C ALA A 255 -5.19 -8.94 14.43
N GLN A 256 -4.16 -8.10 14.54
CA GLN A 256 -4.23 -6.70 14.11
C GLN A 256 -4.34 -6.58 12.57
N SER A 257 -3.68 -7.47 11.84
CA SER A 257 -3.82 -7.56 10.37
C SER A 257 -5.23 -7.99 9.99
N GLU A 258 -5.80 -8.99 10.69
CA GLU A 258 -7.19 -9.43 10.44
C GLU A 258 -8.21 -8.34 10.74
N GLN A 259 -7.96 -7.48 11.73
CA GLN A 259 -8.80 -6.30 11.93
C GLN A 259 -8.78 -5.39 10.71
N SER A 260 -7.62 -5.17 10.10
CA SER A 260 -7.51 -4.34 8.88
C SER A 260 -8.18 -5.01 7.67
N HIS A 261 -8.12 -6.34 7.58
CA HIS A 261 -8.85 -7.11 6.58
C HIS A 261 -10.37 -6.96 6.78
N MET A 262 -10.85 -7.12 8.00
CA MET A 262 -12.26 -6.85 8.34
C MET A 262 -12.68 -5.44 7.89
N ASP A 263 -11.88 -4.44 8.19
CA ASP A 263 -12.18 -3.05 7.83
C ASP A 263 -12.24 -2.86 6.32
N SER A 264 -11.37 -3.53 5.56
CA SER A 264 -11.39 -3.52 4.10
C SER A 264 -12.67 -4.15 3.52
N VAL A 265 -13.14 -5.27 4.08
CA VAL A 265 -14.42 -5.88 3.68
C VAL A 265 -15.62 -5.01 4.10
N LYS A 266 -15.51 -4.31 5.25
CA LYS A 266 -16.53 -3.36 5.71
C LYS A 266 -16.81 -2.27 4.69
N VAL A 267 -15.78 -1.80 3.98
CA VAL A 267 -15.93 -0.83 2.89
C VAL A 267 -16.85 -1.37 1.78
N LEU A 268 -16.72 -2.65 1.41
CA LEU A 268 -17.64 -3.28 0.44
C LEU A 268 -19.08 -3.36 0.98
N ILE A 269 -19.22 -3.74 2.24
CA ILE A 269 -20.55 -3.80 2.90
C ILE A 269 -21.23 -2.44 2.86
N ASP A 270 -20.52 -1.36 3.22
CA ASP A 270 -21.06 -0.01 3.22
C ASP A 270 -21.34 0.49 1.80
N LYS A 271 -20.41 0.26 0.87
CA LYS A 271 -20.55 0.62 -0.54
C LYS A 271 -21.80 0.02 -1.18
N PHE A 272 -22.08 -1.24 -0.90
CA PHE A 272 -23.20 -1.97 -1.50
C PHE A 272 -24.46 -1.98 -0.63
N GLY A 273 -24.46 -1.26 0.50
CA GLY A 273 -25.60 -1.16 1.39
C GLY A 273 -26.03 -2.50 2.00
N LEU A 274 -25.06 -3.40 2.26
CA LEU A 274 -25.32 -4.69 2.87
C LEU A 274 -25.45 -4.54 4.39
N GLN A 275 -26.20 -5.45 5.01
CA GLN A 275 -26.24 -5.52 6.47
C GLN A 275 -24.99 -6.27 6.97
N ASP A 276 -24.15 -5.62 7.79
CA ASP A 276 -22.97 -6.24 8.38
C ASP A 276 -23.37 -7.42 9.30
N PRO A 277 -22.90 -8.66 9.04
CA PRO A 277 -23.25 -9.82 9.82
C PRO A 277 -22.48 -9.93 11.14
N VAL A 278 -21.43 -9.13 11.32
CA VAL A 278 -20.49 -9.22 12.44
C VAL A 278 -21.19 -8.91 13.75
N GLN A 279 -21.01 -9.81 14.72
CA GLN A 279 -21.39 -9.62 16.12
C GLN A 279 -20.18 -9.11 16.91
N GLU A 280 -20.38 -8.18 17.85
CA GLU A 280 -19.27 -7.55 18.61
C GLU A 280 -18.57 -8.54 19.55
N GLU A 281 -19.30 -9.50 20.12
CA GLU A 281 -18.77 -10.46 21.06
C GLU A 281 -17.76 -11.41 20.38
N ARG A 282 -16.62 -11.63 21.05
CA ARG A 282 -15.59 -12.56 20.57
C ARG A 282 -16.13 -13.98 20.51
N GLY A 283 -15.91 -14.67 19.40
CA GLY A 283 -16.38 -16.03 19.17
C GLY A 283 -17.88 -16.16 18.89
N ALA A 284 -18.60 -15.04 18.72
CA ALA A 284 -19.98 -15.03 18.27
C ALA A 284 -20.05 -14.78 16.75
N PHE A 285 -20.76 -15.65 16.03
CA PHE A 285 -20.88 -15.60 14.59
C PHE A 285 -22.32 -15.86 14.15
N THR A 286 -22.75 -15.21 13.08
CA THR A 286 -24.01 -15.47 12.42
C THR A 286 -23.90 -16.77 11.61
N ASN A 287 -22.75 -16.99 10.97
CA ASN A 287 -22.45 -18.18 10.18
C ASN A 287 -22.04 -19.35 11.09
N GLN A 288 -22.85 -20.40 11.12
CA GLN A 288 -22.62 -21.56 11.99
C GLN A 288 -21.41 -22.41 11.57
N SER A 289 -21.05 -22.43 10.29
CA SER A 289 -19.85 -23.14 9.82
C SER A 289 -18.59 -22.47 10.31
N LEU A 290 -18.53 -21.12 10.29
CA LEU A 290 -17.42 -20.36 10.85
C LEU A 290 -17.36 -20.48 12.39
N LYS A 291 -18.54 -20.57 13.05
CA LYS A 291 -18.59 -20.86 14.48
C LYS A 291 -17.97 -22.21 14.82
N SER A 292 -18.32 -23.26 14.06
CA SER A 292 -17.72 -24.60 14.27
C SER A 292 -16.22 -24.59 14.00
N LEU A 293 -15.78 -23.96 12.89
CA LEU A 293 -14.36 -23.86 12.54
C LEU A 293 -13.57 -23.16 13.67
N TYR A 294 -14.08 -22.03 14.16
CA TYR A 294 -13.49 -21.31 15.28
C TYR A 294 -13.38 -22.19 16.54
N ASP A 295 -14.45 -22.88 16.91
CA ASP A 295 -14.47 -23.73 18.12
C ASP A 295 -13.49 -24.90 17.99
N ASP A 296 -13.49 -25.59 16.85
CA ASP A 296 -12.62 -26.75 16.60
C ASP A 296 -11.14 -26.36 16.63
N LEU A 297 -10.77 -25.26 15.97
CA LEU A 297 -9.39 -24.78 15.95
C LEU A 297 -8.96 -24.17 17.30
N LEU A 298 -9.88 -23.53 18.02
CA LEU A 298 -9.60 -23.07 19.37
C LEU A 298 -9.36 -24.23 20.32
N GLU A 299 -10.15 -25.30 20.23
CA GLU A 299 -9.96 -26.50 21.05
C GLU A 299 -8.61 -27.18 20.73
N LYS A 300 -8.29 -27.37 19.45
CA LYS A 300 -6.99 -27.87 19.01
C LYS A 300 -5.84 -27.01 19.57
N GLY A 301 -5.94 -25.72 19.44
CA GLY A 301 -4.86 -24.80 19.83
C GLY A 301 -4.63 -24.68 21.34
N LYS A 302 -5.55 -25.23 22.19
CA LYS A 302 -5.36 -25.32 23.66
C LYS A 302 -4.45 -26.47 24.09
N GLU A 303 -4.11 -27.39 23.21
CA GLU A 303 -3.36 -28.58 23.58
C GLU A 303 -1.89 -28.25 23.86
N SER A 304 -1.28 -27.35 23.09
CA SER A 304 0.10 -26.89 23.27
C SER A 304 0.38 -25.62 22.42
N PRO A 305 1.52 -24.92 22.68
CA PRO A 305 1.96 -23.83 21.82
C PRO A 305 2.14 -24.22 20.33
N GLU A 306 2.61 -25.43 20.08
CA GLU A 306 2.76 -25.98 18.72
C GLU A 306 1.37 -26.15 18.07
N ALA A 307 0.42 -26.74 18.80
CA ALA A 307 -0.95 -26.94 18.32
C ALA A 307 -1.66 -25.61 18.05
N ALA A 308 -1.34 -24.56 18.84
CA ALA A 308 -1.85 -23.23 18.61
C ALA A 308 -1.34 -22.62 17.28
N LEU A 309 -0.04 -22.75 17.00
CA LEU A 309 0.54 -22.32 15.72
C LEU A 309 -0.02 -23.11 14.53
N GLU A 310 -0.19 -24.44 14.68
CA GLU A 310 -0.83 -25.27 13.68
C GLU A 310 -2.30 -24.84 13.42
N ALA A 311 -3.05 -24.52 14.46
CA ALA A 311 -4.42 -24.03 14.32
C ALA A 311 -4.47 -22.73 13.52
N GLY A 312 -3.51 -21.82 13.74
CA GLY A 312 -3.34 -20.62 12.93
C GLY A 312 -3.04 -20.94 11.46
N ALA A 313 -2.08 -21.80 11.20
CA ALA A 313 -1.71 -22.21 9.82
C ALA A 313 -2.89 -22.86 9.09
N ILE A 314 -3.65 -23.74 9.77
CA ILE A 314 -4.84 -24.39 9.21
C ILE A 314 -5.91 -23.35 8.85
N PHE A 315 -6.15 -22.36 9.72
CA PHE A 315 -7.12 -21.32 9.42
C PHE A 315 -6.74 -20.56 8.16
N GLU A 316 -5.47 -20.17 8.03
CA GLU A 316 -4.99 -19.45 6.84
C GLU A 316 -5.11 -20.27 5.56
N GLU A 317 -4.83 -21.59 5.58
CA GLU A 317 -5.06 -22.44 4.41
C GLU A 317 -6.53 -22.41 3.97
N ILE A 318 -7.46 -22.46 4.91
CA ILE A 318 -8.89 -22.43 4.65
C ILE A 318 -9.30 -21.06 4.09
N SER A 319 -8.84 -19.96 4.66
CA SER A 319 -9.09 -18.60 4.17
C SER A 319 -8.57 -18.40 2.75
N ILE A 320 -7.36 -18.87 2.45
CA ILE A 320 -6.78 -18.84 1.09
C ILE A 320 -7.72 -19.54 0.09
N LEU A 321 -8.18 -20.73 0.40
CA LEU A 321 -9.10 -21.48 -0.49
C LEU A 321 -10.44 -20.77 -0.67
N HIS A 322 -11.00 -20.19 0.38
CA HIS A 322 -12.25 -19.44 0.28
C HIS A 322 -12.08 -18.18 -0.56
N LEU A 323 -11.01 -17.41 -0.35
CA LEU A 323 -10.71 -16.22 -1.14
C LEU A 323 -10.47 -16.55 -2.61
N GLN A 324 -9.73 -17.62 -2.93
CA GLN A 324 -9.53 -18.08 -4.30
C GLN A 324 -10.87 -18.46 -4.97
N LYS A 325 -11.76 -19.14 -4.24
CA LYS A 325 -13.08 -19.50 -4.72
C LYS A 325 -13.92 -18.27 -5.02
N GLU A 326 -14.00 -17.31 -4.10
CA GLU A 326 -14.79 -16.09 -4.27
C GLU A 326 -14.21 -15.22 -5.40
N LEU A 327 -12.89 -15.12 -5.53
CA LEU A 327 -12.22 -14.44 -6.65
C LEU A 327 -12.54 -15.08 -8.00
N SER A 328 -12.67 -16.40 -8.06
CA SER A 328 -13.04 -17.11 -9.28
C SER A 328 -14.51 -16.89 -9.68
N ALA A 329 -15.36 -16.54 -8.72
CA ALA A 329 -16.80 -16.39 -8.89
C ALA A 329 -17.24 -14.97 -9.22
N THR A 330 -16.34 -13.98 -9.14
CA THR A 330 -16.66 -12.57 -9.38
C THR A 330 -15.81 -11.92 -10.47
N ASN A 331 -16.44 -11.05 -11.26
CA ASN A 331 -15.78 -10.09 -12.15
C ASN A 331 -15.92 -8.65 -11.63
N ASN A 332 -16.53 -8.46 -10.46
CA ASN A 332 -16.64 -7.14 -9.84
C ASN A 332 -15.27 -6.68 -9.36
N GLN A 333 -14.76 -5.61 -9.94
CA GLN A 333 -13.40 -5.13 -9.67
C GLN A 333 -13.21 -4.70 -8.21
N ASP A 334 -14.25 -4.14 -7.59
CA ASP A 334 -14.18 -3.72 -6.18
C ASP A 334 -13.97 -4.93 -5.25
N ILE A 335 -14.74 -6.00 -5.49
CA ILE A 335 -14.62 -7.25 -4.73
C ILE A 335 -13.25 -7.87 -4.98
N ARG A 336 -12.83 -7.95 -6.24
CA ARG A 336 -11.54 -8.51 -6.61
C ARG A 336 -10.39 -7.80 -5.90
N THR A 337 -10.37 -6.46 -5.93
CA THR A 337 -9.30 -5.66 -5.32
C THR A 337 -9.17 -5.95 -3.82
N VAL A 338 -10.30 -5.99 -3.09
CA VAL A 338 -10.27 -6.31 -1.66
C VAL A 338 -9.82 -7.75 -1.45
N PHE A 339 -10.43 -8.72 -2.12
CA PHE A 339 -10.15 -10.14 -1.89
C PHE A 339 -8.73 -10.56 -2.33
N GLU A 340 -8.17 -9.95 -3.37
CA GLU A 340 -6.77 -10.14 -3.76
C GLU A 340 -5.80 -9.62 -2.68
N GLY A 341 -6.14 -8.49 -2.05
CA GLY A 341 -5.40 -7.95 -0.90
C GLY A 341 -5.43 -8.88 0.30
N LEU A 342 -6.62 -9.38 0.67
CA LEU A 342 -6.79 -10.35 1.74
C LEU A 342 -6.03 -11.67 1.46
N LEU A 343 -6.13 -12.19 0.24
CA LEU A 343 -5.43 -13.40 -0.18
C LEU A 343 -3.91 -13.27 0.03
N SER A 344 -3.34 -12.15 -0.43
CA SER A 344 -1.92 -11.88 -0.20
C SER A 344 -1.57 -11.74 1.29
N GLY A 345 -2.49 -11.25 2.11
CA GLY A 345 -2.36 -11.20 3.57
C GLY A 345 -2.32 -12.59 4.18
N SER A 346 -3.32 -13.43 3.89
CA SER A 346 -3.43 -14.81 4.41
C SER A 346 -2.23 -15.68 4.00
N GLU A 347 -1.71 -15.51 2.77
CA GLU A 347 -0.47 -16.19 2.35
C GLU A 347 0.75 -15.77 3.20
N LYS A 348 0.85 -14.51 3.59
CA LYS A 348 1.92 -14.04 4.49
C LYS A 348 1.74 -14.56 5.92
N HIS A 349 0.49 -14.62 6.39
CA HIS A 349 0.18 -15.16 7.71
C HIS A 349 0.51 -16.66 7.78
N LEU A 350 0.14 -17.43 6.75
CA LEU A 350 0.50 -18.85 6.65
C LEU A 350 2.01 -19.04 6.73
N ARG A 351 2.79 -18.27 5.93
CA ARG A 351 4.26 -18.30 6.01
C ARG A 351 4.76 -18.01 7.43
N SER A 352 4.16 -17.03 8.11
CA SER A 352 4.57 -16.64 9.45
C SER A 352 4.34 -17.77 10.48
N TYR A 353 3.20 -18.47 10.40
CA TYR A 353 2.92 -19.60 11.27
C TYR A 353 3.83 -20.79 10.98
N VAL A 354 4.05 -21.12 9.70
CA VAL A 354 4.95 -22.21 9.30
C VAL A 354 6.38 -21.94 9.76
N ASN A 355 6.90 -20.74 9.55
CA ASN A 355 8.22 -20.36 10.04
C ASN A 355 8.32 -20.45 11.57
N ALA A 356 7.29 -20.01 12.29
CA ALA A 356 7.26 -20.11 13.75
C ALA A 356 7.26 -21.56 14.25
N LEU A 357 6.63 -22.50 13.53
CA LEU A 357 6.69 -23.93 13.80
C LEU A 357 8.11 -24.48 13.51
N GLU A 358 8.70 -24.11 12.40
CA GLU A 358 10.09 -24.53 12.05
C GLU A 358 11.10 -24.01 13.06
N ASP A 359 10.97 -22.79 13.57
CA ASP A 359 11.85 -22.20 14.59
C ASP A 359 11.87 -23.02 15.91
N ILE A 360 10.77 -23.70 16.20
CA ILE A 360 10.69 -24.62 17.37
C ILE A 360 10.94 -26.09 17.01
N GLY A 361 11.37 -26.37 15.77
CA GLY A 361 11.74 -27.70 15.30
C GLY A 361 10.57 -28.59 14.85
N VAL A 362 9.40 -27.99 14.60
CA VAL A 362 8.20 -28.70 14.11
C VAL A 362 8.04 -28.45 12.61
N SER A 363 7.98 -29.54 11.82
CA SER A 363 7.72 -29.45 10.39
C SER A 363 6.22 -29.43 10.14
N TYR A 364 5.75 -28.46 9.37
CA TYR A 364 4.36 -28.35 8.96
C TYR A 364 4.13 -28.97 7.57
N SER A 365 3.02 -29.65 7.40
CA SER A 365 2.53 -30.13 6.09
C SER A 365 1.12 -29.59 5.86
N PRO A 366 0.80 -29.13 4.64
CA PRO A 366 -0.51 -28.55 4.36
C PRO A 366 -1.64 -29.54 4.67
N GLN A 367 -2.71 -29.04 5.26
CA GLN A 367 -3.88 -29.82 5.65
C GLN A 367 -5.03 -29.66 4.66
N HIS A 368 -5.12 -28.54 3.98
CA HIS A 368 -6.19 -28.19 3.05
C HIS A 368 -5.68 -27.80 1.66
N LEU A 369 -4.58 -27.06 1.57
CA LEU A 369 -3.93 -26.73 0.31
C LEU A 369 -3.30 -27.96 -0.33
N SER A 370 -3.22 -28.02 -1.66
CA SER A 370 -2.36 -28.99 -2.31
C SER A 370 -0.90 -28.72 -2.00
N GLN A 371 -0.07 -29.76 -2.02
CA GLN A 371 1.37 -29.64 -1.79
C GLN A 371 2.01 -28.59 -2.71
N LYS A 372 1.55 -28.52 -3.96
CA LYS A 372 2.05 -27.55 -4.93
C LYS A 372 1.70 -26.10 -4.56
N GLU A 373 0.44 -25.83 -4.19
CA GLU A 373 -0.01 -24.50 -3.79
C GLU A 373 0.76 -24.03 -2.54
N PHE A 374 0.91 -24.92 -1.57
CA PHE A 374 1.68 -24.65 -0.38
C PHE A 374 3.16 -24.31 -0.69
N GLU A 375 3.83 -25.13 -1.52
CA GLU A 375 5.21 -24.86 -1.95
C GLU A 375 5.35 -23.54 -2.72
N ASP A 376 4.35 -23.17 -3.52
CA ASP A 376 4.33 -21.90 -4.26
C ASP A 376 4.16 -20.70 -3.30
N ILE A 377 3.36 -20.84 -2.26
CA ILE A 377 3.21 -19.83 -1.20
C ILE A 377 4.50 -19.69 -0.37
N MET A 378 5.17 -20.78 -0.05
CA MET A 378 6.37 -20.77 0.82
C MET A 378 7.65 -20.26 0.14
N LYS A 379 7.61 -19.99 -1.17
CA LYS A 379 8.74 -19.38 -1.92
C LYS A 379 8.88 -17.89 -1.65
#